data_f56088708b1e52e0a4ae01d149a5ea55
#
_entry.id   f56088708b1e52e0a4ae01d149a5ea55
#
_cell.length_a   1.000
_cell.length_b   1.000
_cell.length_c   1.000
_cell.angle_alpha   90.00
_cell.angle_beta   90.00
_cell.angle_gamma   90.00
#
_symmetry.space_group_name_H-M   'P 1'
#
loop_
_entity.id
_entity.type
_entity.pdbx_description
1 polymer ?
#
loop_
_entity_poly.entity_id
_entity_poly.type
_entity_poly.pdbx_seq_one_letter_code
_entity_poly.pdbx_strand_id
1 'polypeptide(L)'
;RPQGRAPAGRLISKLLQGNTYALKARDKSRIVRKLFILDPTRVTPLVTDAGDVYYRLSPDNLSGLPEAVVVPASEIIHDLMCPLWHPLVGVSPLYASAVSATMGSRIQRNSTAFFNNMSMPSGLLKAPGKLDAADAAELKRQWNENYGRGGVGGTAVLANGLTFEPMKAMAAHDAQLAEQLKWTVEDVARAFQMPAYKVGGAIPPNASVESLNQSYYSECLQVLIEDLELALKEGLGMPRGYYVECDLDALLRMDTTAMVLAEKEAVGAGYKAPNESRKRMNLPPVKGGETPYLQQQNFSLAALAKRDAKEDPFKAEAAKPAPAPAPAAANDDEMDVAEARALLADIVKECLTCA
;
A
#
# COMPACT_ATOMS: atom_id res chain seq x y z
N ARG A 1 -15.47 15.21 3.78
CA ARG A 1 -14.20 14.54 4.11
C ARG A 1 -13.97 13.47 3.06
N PRO A 2 -12.76 13.29 2.54
CA PRO A 2 -12.49 12.35 1.44
C PRO A 2 -12.75 10.91 1.92
N GLN A 3 -13.71 10.26 1.28
CA GLN A 3 -14.13 8.87 1.55
C GLN A 3 -13.05 7.82 1.23
N GLY A 4 -11.93 8.22 0.61
CA GLY A 4 -10.84 7.31 0.23
C GLY A 4 -9.87 6.90 1.37
N ARG A 5 -10.01 7.43 2.59
CA ARG A 5 -9.10 7.09 3.72
C ARG A 5 -9.57 5.92 4.60
N ALA A 6 -10.79 5.44 4.41
CA ALA A 6 -11.36 4.37 5.24
C ALA A 6 -10.58 3.02 5.11
N PRO A 7 -10.22 2.53 3.91
CA PRO A 7 -9.48 1.28 3.79
C PRO A 7 -8.08 1.32 4.44
N ALA A 8 -7.36 2.44 4.26
CA ALA A 8 -6.03 2.61 4.84
C ALA A 8 -6.06 2.63 6.38
N GLY A 9 -7.02 3.34 6.98
CA GLY A 9 -7.19 3.38 8.43
C GLY A 9 -7.48 2.00 9.01
N ARG A 10 -8.24 1.16 8.29
CA ARG A 10 -8.55 -0.20 8.69
C ARG A 10 -7.30 -1.10 8.73
N LEU A 11 -6.49 -1.08 7.68
CA LEU A 11 -5.25 -1.86 7.63
C LEU A 11 -4.25 -1.41 8.71
N ILE A 12 -4.11 -0.10 8.91
CA ILE A 12 -3.25 0.45 9.97
C ILE A 12 -3.69 -0.06 11.33
N SER A 13 -4.99 -0.01 11.65
CA SER A 13 -5.53 -0.52 12.91
C SER A 13 -5.27 -2.02 13.08
N LYS A 14 -5.50 -2.82 12.04
CA LYS A 14 -5.25 -4.27 12.02
C LYS A 14 -3.78 -4.58 12.30
N LEU A 15 -2.86 -3.90 11.63
CA LEU A 15 -1.43 -4.14 11.75
C LEU A 15 -0.85 -3.63 13.09
N LEU A 16 -1.32 -2.48 13.60
CA LEU A 16 -0.79 -1.91 14.84
C LEU A 16 -1.41 -2.51 16.11
N GLN A 17 -2.72 -2.80 16.08
CA GLN A 17 -3.49 -3.22 17.24
C GLN A 17 -3.96 -4.68 17.17
N GLY A 18 -3.73 -5.35 16.04
CA GLY A 18 -4.21 -6.70 15.80
C GLY A 18 -5.70 -6.78 15.49
N ASN A 19 -6.45 -5.69 15.63
CA ASN A 19 -7.90 -5.65 15.45
C ASN A 19 -8.31 -4.41 14.69
N THR A 20 -9.38 -4.53 13.92
CA THR A 20 -10.06 -3.40 13.33
C THR A 20 -11.57 -3.61 13.36
N TYR A 21 -12.30 -2.57 13.67
CA TYR A 21 -13.74 -2.59 13.83
C TYR A 21 -14.37 -1.57 12.91
N ALA A 22 -15.39 -1.97 12.15
CA ALA A 22 -16.17 -1.07 11.33
C ALA A 22 -17.63 -1.14 11.74
N LEU A 23 -18.17 -0.02 12.24
CA LEU A 23 -19.57 0.12 12.60
C LEU A 23 -20.41 0.36 11.34
N LYS A 24 -21.50 -0.40 11.20
CA LYS A 24 -22.44 -0.29 10.09
C LYS A 24 -23.46 0.81 10.37
N ALA A 25 -23.47 1.86 9.55
CA ALA A 25 -24.50 2.86 9.60
C ALA A 25 -25.60 2.51 8.58
N ARG A 26 -26.78 2.23 9.11
CA ARG A 26 -27.96 1.84 8.32
C ARG A 26 -28.89 3.01 8.11
N ASP A 27 -29.60 3.00 7.00
CA ASP A 27 -30.71 3.91 6.75
C ASP A 27 -32.03 3.41 7.40
N LYS A 28 -33.10 4.16 7.20
CA LYS A 28 -34.44 3.78 7.69
C LYS A 28 -34.94 2.45 7.13
N SER A 29 -34.44 2.03 5.98
CA SER A 29 -34.73 0.75 5.34
C SER A 29 -33.79 -0.38 5.79
N ARG A 30 -32.98 -0.15 6.83
CA ARG A 30 -31.96 -1.08 7.36
C ARG A 30 -30.83 -1.43 6.38
N ILE A 31 -30.67 -0.68 5.28
CA ILE A 31 -29.61 -0.86 4.32
C ILE A 31 -28.34 -0.18 4.85
N VAL A 32 -27.20 -0.86 4.81
CA VAL A 32 -25.90 -0.29 5.20
C VAL A 32 -25.48 0.74 4.16
N ARG A 33 -25.37 2.01 4.56
CA ARG A 33 -24.97 3.13 3.70
C ARG A 33 -23.55 3.59 3.92
N LYS A 34 -23.04 3.43 5.13
CA LYS A 34 -21.69 3.87 5.50
C LYS A 34 -21.06 2.87 6.47
N LEU A 35 -19.74 2.82 6.44
CA LEU A 35 -18.93 2.11 7.41
C LEU A 35 -18.08 3.13 8.14
N PHE A 36 -18.15 3.15 9.47
CA PHE A 36 -17.30 3.97 10.31
C PHE A 36 -16.19 3.11 10.91
N ILE A 37 -14.95 3.38 10.56
CA ILE A 37 -13.80 2.71 11.16
C ILE A 37 -13.61 3.29 12.56
N LEU A 38 -13.71 2.42 13.55
CA LEU A 38 -13.56 2.76 14.96
C LEU A 38 -12.11 2.64 15.39
N ASP A 39 -11.74 3.39 16.42
CA ASP A 39 -10.48 3.21 17.12
C ASP A 39 -10.53 1.89 17.92
N PRO A 40 -9.67 0.89 17.64
CA PRO A 40 -9.69 -0.38 18.35
C PRO A 40 -9.53 -0.27 19.87
N THR A 41 -8.86 0.78 20.35
CA THR A 41 -8.66 1.02 21.79
C THR A 41 -9.94 1.40 22.52
N ARG A 42 -10.98 1.79 21.75
CA ARG A 42 -12.30 2.22 22.26
C ARG A 42 -13.38 1.16 22.09
N VAL A 43 -13.04 -0.01 21.59
CA VAL A 43 -13.97 -1.12 21.37
C VAL A 43 -13.57 -2.29 22.26
N THR A 44 -14.53 -2.77 23.07
CA THR A 44 -14.32 -3.93 23.92
C THR A 44 -15.31 -5.03 23.54
N PRO A 45 -14.85 -6.20 23.08
CA PRO A 45 -15.72 -7.34 22.87
C PRO A 45 -16.25 -7.86 24.20
N LEU A 46 -17.53 -8.23 24.24
CA LEU A 46 -18.24 -8.81 25.37
C LEU A 46 -18.88 -10.10 24.91
N VAL A 47 -18.77 -11.12 25.72
CA VAL A 47 -19.42 -12.42 25.48
C VAL A 47 -20.40 -12.68 26.62
N THR A 48 -21.64 -13.04 26.30
CA THR A 48 -22.64 -13.44 27.29
C THR A 48 -22.42 -14.86 27.73
N ASP A 49 -23.05 -15.27 28.84
CA ASP A 49 -23.01 -16.66 29.31
C ASP A 49 -23.61 -17.65 28.30
N ALA A 50 -24.47 -17.17 27.41
CA ALA A 50 -25.05 -17.95 26.31
C ALA A 50 -24.13 -18.05 25.09
N GLY A 51 -22.99 -17.33 25.06
CA GLY A 51 -22.05 -17.32 23.94
C GLY A 51 -22.30 -16.21 22.90
N ASP A 52 -23.32 -15.36 23.11
CA ASP A 52 -23.58 -14.24 22.19
C ASP A 52 -22.52 -13.15 22.32
N VAL A 53 -22.09 -12.62 21.17
CA VAL A 53 -21.04 -11.59 21.09
C VAL A 53 -21.65 -10.20 20.93
N TYR A 54 -21.21 -9.30 21.77
CA TYR A 54 -21.54 -7.87 21.75
C TYR A 54 -20.25 -7.04 21.78
N TYR A 55 -20.33 -5.80 21.35
CA TYR A 55 -19.23 -4.84 21.42
C TYR A 55 -19.64 -3.61 22.19
N ARG A 56 -18.88 -3.27 23.24
CA ARG A 56 -19.01 -2.01 23.94
C ARG A 56 -18.16 -0.98 23.19
N LEU A 57 -18.81 0.09 22.72
CA LEU A 57 -18.18 1.21 22.06
C LEU A 57 -18.07 2.36 23.06
N SER A 58 -16.87 2.87 23.28
CA SER A 58 -16.65 4.09 24.07
C SER A 58 -17.01 5.33 23.26
N PRO A 59 -17.32 6.47 23.92
CA PRO A 59 -17.71 7.69 23.23
C PRO A 59 -16.69 8.15 22.19
N ASP A 60 -17.16 8.46 21.00
CA ASP A 60 -16.34 9.00 19.91
C ASP A 60 -17.18 9.95 19.03
N ASN A 61 -16.98 11.23 19.21
CA ASN A 61 -17.69 12.27 18.46
C ASN A 61 -17.38 12.25 16.96
N LEU A 62 -16.24 11.70 16.53
CA LEU A 62 -15.88 11.56 15.11
C LEU A 62 -16.71 10.48 14.42
N SER A 63 -17.05 9.43 15.15
CA SER A 63 -17.93 8.34 14.68
C SER A 63 -19.40 8.60 14.96
N GLY A 64 -19.74 9.75 15.55
CA GLY A 64 -21.12 10.11 15.90
C GLY A 64 -21.66 9.37 17.12
N LEU A 65 -20.80 8.92 18.01
CA LEU A 65 -21.11 8.22 19.26
C LEU A 65 -20.88 9.16 20.46
N PRO A 66 -21.89 9.92 20.93
CA PRO A 66 -21.73 10.84 22.05
C PRO A 66 -21.62 10.11 23.39
N GLU A 67 -22.16 8.91 23.48
CA GLU A 67 -22.21 8.10 24.71
C GLU A 67 -21.70 6.67 24.44
N ALA A 68 -21.38 5.96 25.52
CA ALA A 68 -21.01 4.55 25.43
C ALA A 68 -22.23 3.70 25.06
N VAL A 69 -22.11 2.89 24.03
CA VAL A 69 -23.19 2.05 23.51
C VAL A 69 -22.70 0.60 23.42
N VAL A 70 -23.59 -0.34 23.72
CA VAL A 70 -23.36 -1.77 23.47
C VAL A 70 -24.14 -2.17 22.22
N VAL A 71 -23.46 -2.73 21.25
CA VAL A 71 -24.04 -3.15 19.97
C VAL A 71 -23.80 -4.64 19.73
N PRO A 72 -24.74 -5.35 19.09
CA PRO A 72 -24.56 -6.75 18.75
C PRO A 72 -23.51 -6.92 17.65
N ALA A 73 -22.91 -8.11 17.57
CA ALA A 73 -21.91 -8.44 16.55
C ALA A 73 -22.41 -8.22 15.11
N SER A 74 -23.71 -8.34 14.87
CA SER A 74 -24.31 -8.08 13.55
C SER A 74 -24.11 -6.65 13.03
N GLU A 75 -23.90 -5.66 13.91
CA GLU A 75 -23.67 -4.25 13.55
C GLU A 75 -22.20 -3.86 13.40
N ILE A 76 -21.29 -4.76 13.75
CA ILE A 76 -19.85 -4.55 13.63
C ILE A 76 -19.27 -5.50 12.57
N ILE A 77 -18.39 -5.00 11.73
CA ILE A 77 -17.47 -5.83 10.97
C ILE A 77 -16.18 -5.85 11.76
N HIS A 78 -15.86 -7.00 12.34
CA HIS A 78 -14.64 -7.22 13.08
C HIS A 78 -13.69 -8.03 12.20
N ASP A 79 -12.55 -7.44 11.85
CA ASP A 79 -11.46 -8.07 11.13
C ASP A 79 -10.25 -8.08 12.06
N LEU A 80 -9.69 -9.27 12.29
CA LEU A 80 -8.63 -9.48 13.27
C LEU A 80 -7.41 -10.12 12.61
N MET A 81 -6.24 -9.82 13.18
CA MET A 81 -4.97 -10.42 12.81
C MET A 81 -4.65 -11.54 13.78
N CYS A 82 -4.24 -12.71 13.30
CA CYS A 82 -3.69 -13.79 14.09
C CYS A 82 -4.32 -13.97 15.51
N PRO A 83 -5.50 -14.58 15.66
CA PRO A 83 -6.13 -14.80 16.98
C PRO A 83 -5.39 -15.90 17.73
N LEU A 84 -4.36 -15.53 18.51
CA LEU A 84 -3.48 -16.49 19.15
C LEU A 84 -4.05 -17.03 20.46
N TRP A 85 -4.65 -16.17 21.29
CA TRP A 85 -5.12 -16.55 22.63
C TRP A 85 -6.64 -16.55 22.78
N HIS A 86 -7.32 -15.71 22.05
CA HIS A 86 -8.77 -15.59 22.12
C HIS A 86 -9.35 -15.33 20.74
N PRO A 87 -10.44 -16.01 20.34
CA PRO A 87 -11.00 -15.91 18.99
C PRO A 87 -11.51 -14.50 18.62
N LEU A 88 -11.77 -13.65 19.61
CA LEU A 88 -12.23 -12.28 19.40
C LEU A 88 -11.11 -11.22 19.62
N VAL A 89 -9.86 -11.66 19.80
CA VAL A 89 -8.74 -10.73 20.03
C VAL A 89 -7.59 -11.11 19.12
N GLY A 90 -7.37 -10.29 18.12
CA GLY A 90 -6.23 -10.41 17.23
C GLY A 90 -4.95 -9.85 17.85
N VAL A 91 -3.81 -10.42 17.46
CA VAL A 91 -2.48 -10.03 17.93
C VAL A 91 -1.75 -9.31 16.78
N SER A 92 -1.23 -8.12 17.07
CA SER A 92 -0.42 -7.37 16.12
C SER A 92 0.91 -8.09 15.80
N PRO A 93 1.41 -8.03 14.57
CA PRO A 93 2.77 -8.46 14.23
C PRO A 93 3.87 -7.79 15.07
N LEU A 94 3.60 -6.58 15.58
CA LEU A 94 4.50 -5.89 16.51
C LEU A 94 4.81 -6.70 17.78
N TYR A 95 3.91 -7.57 18.21
CA TYR A 95 4.15 -8.43 19.34
C TYR A 95 5.34 -9.37 19.10
N ALA A 96 5.40 -9.98 17.93
CA ALA A 96 6.50 -10.87 17.55
C ALA A 96 7.84 -10.14 17.44
N SER A 97 7.83 -8.88 16.97
CA SER A 97 9.03 -8.05 16.80
C SER A 97 9.30 -7.09 17.96
N ALA A 98 8.53 -7.15 19.06
CA ALA A 98 8.61 -6.18 20.17
C ALA A 98 10.02 -6.04 20.77
N VAL A 99 10.73 -7.16 20.93
CA VAL A 99 12.11 -7.17 21.47
C VAL A 99 13.06 -6.49 20.49
N SER A 100 13.02 -6.86 19.19
CA SER A 100 13.88 -6.29 18.15
C SER A 100 13.58 -4.80 17.93
N ALA A 101 12.31 -4.41 17.90
CA ALA A 101 11.91 -3.01 17.80
C ALA A 101 12.38 -2.18 19.01
N THR A 102 12.27 -2.73 20.21
CA THR A 102 12.76 -2.09 21.43
C THR A 102 14.29 -1.95 21.41
N MET A 103 15.00 -2.99 20.97
CA MET A 103 16.46 -2.98 20.84
C MET A 103 16.90 -1.92 19.83
N GLY A 104 16.30 -1.87 18.64
CA GLY A 104 16.59 -0.84 17.63
C GLY A 104 16.35 0.58 18.15
N SER A 105 15.24 0.80 18.87
CA SER A 105 14.93 2.09 19.50
C SER A 105 15.96 2.48 20.57
N ARG A 106 16.42 1.53 21.40
CA ARG A 106 17.47 1.77 22.41
C ARG A 106 18.81 2.10 21.76
N ILE A 107 19.21 1.37 20.71
CA ILE A 107 20.43 1.65 19.97
C ILE A 107 20.39 3.07 19.40
N GLN A 108 19.29 3.47 18.75
CA GLN A 108 19.13 4.81 18.20
C GLN A 108 19.19 5.91 19.29
N ARG A 109 18.49 5.70 20.42
CA ARG A 109 18.53 6.63 21.54
C ARG A 109 19.94 6.75 22.15
N ASN A 110 20.63 5.64 22.33
CA ASN A 110 22.01 5.64 22.84
C ASN A 110 22.95 6.34 21.86
N SER A 111 22.83 6.07 20.57
CA SER A 111 23.61 6.76 19.54
C SER A 111 23.32 8.27 19.54
N THR A 112 22.05 8.65 19.61
CA THR A 112 21.66 10.06 19.69
C THR A 112 22.21 10.73 20.96
N ALA A 113 22.11 10.07 22.11
CA ALA A 113 22.67 10.58 23.37
C ALA A 113 24.20 10.68 23.30
N PHE A 114 24.86 9.70 22.70
CA PHE A 114 26.30 9.71 22.48
C PHE A 114 26.73 10.89 21.62
N PHE A 115 26.10 11.10 20.46
CA PHE A 115 26.40 12.23 19.58
C PHE A 115 26.03 13.58 20.18
N ASN A 116 24.92 13.69 20.91
CA ASN A 116 24.49 14.94 21.55
C ASN A 116 25.39 15.32 22.72
N ASN A 117 25.83 14.35 23.50
CA ASN A 117 26.65 14.63 24.67
C ASN A 117 28.15 14.73 24.35
N MET A 118 28.56 14.36 23.11
CA MET A 118 29.99 14.17 22.78
C MET A 118 30.74 13.44 23.91
N SER A 119 30.10 12.44 24.52
CA SER A 119 30.45 11.88 25.84
C SER A 119 31.68 10.99 25.83
N MET A 120 32.44 10.94 24.75
CA MET A 120 33.84 10.56 24.88
C MET A 120 34.65 11.84 25.07
N PRO A 121 35.39 11.97 26.16
CA PRO A 121 36.41 12.98 26.20
C PRO A 121 37.30 12.76 24.97
N SER A 122 37.48 13.80 24.15
CA SER A 122 38.33 13.73 22.95
C SER A 122 39.73 13.23 23.28
N GLY A 123 40.07 13.19 24.55
CA GLY A 123 41.32 12.70 25.11
C GLY A 123 41.38 12.93 26.63
N LEU A 124 42.42 12.39 27.21
CA LEU A 124 42.78 12.53 28.64
C LEU A 124 43.84 13.62 28.76
N LEU A 125 43.53 14.64 29.54
CA LEU A 125 44.57 15.59 29.99
C LEU A 125 45.24 15.01 31.23
N LYS A 126 46.53 14.71 31.12
CA LYS A 126 47.37 14.20 32.20
C LYS A 126 48.24 15.35 32.71
N ALA A 127 48.20 15.58 34.04
CA ALA A 127 49.08 16.50 34.73
C ALA A 127 50.22 15.76 35.43
N PRO A 128 51.44 16.27 35.48
CA PRO A 128 52.59 15.60 36.05
C PRO A 128 52.63 15.58 37.60
N GLY A 129 51.60 16.10 38.30
CA GLY A 129 51.53 16.15 39.76
C GLY A 129 50.11 15.93 40.31
N LYS A 130 49.96 15.94 41.64
CA LYS A 130 48.66 15.91 42.29
C LYS A 130 47.98 17.24 42.02
N LEU A 131 46.82 17.21 41.36
CA LEU A 131 45.91 18.32 41.21
C LEU A 131 44.90 18.31 42.36
N ASP A 132 44.68 19.48 42.99
CA ASP A 132 43.55 19.64 43.89
C ASP A 132 42.23 19.68 43.09
N ALA A 133 41.11 19.33 43.74
CA ALA A 133 39.82 19.27 43.08
C ALA A 133 39.38 20.61 42.48
N ALA A 134 39.78 21.74 43.07
CA ALA A 134 39.52 23.08 42.57
C ALA A 134 40.31 23.36 41.27
N ASP A 135 41.60 23.01 41.25
CA ASP A 135 42.46 23.20 40.07
C ASP A 135 42.03 22.33 38.92
N ALA A 136 41.62 21.09 39.21
CA ALA A 136 41.08 20.18 38.17
C ALA A 136 39.76 20.70 37.55
N ALA A 137 38.90 21.30 38.36
CA ALA A 137 37.66 21.89 37.87
C ALA A 137 37.92 23.16 37.00
N GLU A 138 38.87 23.99 37.41
CA GLU A 138 39.26 25.19 36.66
C GLU A 138 39.93 24.83 35.34
N LEU A 139 40.82 23.82 35.32
CA LEU A 139 41.46 23.31 34.12
C LEU A 139 40.43 22.75 33.11
N LYS A 140 39.46 22.01 33.65
CA LYS A 140 38.33 21.50 32.84
C LYS A 140 37.47 22.61 32.23
N ARG A 141 37.20 23.67 33.04
CA ARG A 141 36.45 24.83 32.61
C ARG A 141 37.17 25.55 31.46
N GLN A 142 38.45 25.90 31.67
CA GLN A 142 39.30 26.57 30.67
C GLN A 142 39.44 25.76 29.38
N TRP A 143 39.61 24.42 29.52
CA TRP A 143 39.64 23.54 28.36
C TRP A 143 38.34 23.54 27.55
N ASN A 144 37.18 23.46 28.22
CA ASN A 144 35.87 23.48 27.61
C ASN A 144 35.55 24.85 26.99
N GLU A 145 36.00 25.95 27.54
CA GLU A 145 35.82 27.31 27.00
C GLU A 145 36.65 27.52 25.74
N ASN A 146 37.91 27.07 25.76
CA ASN A 146 38.86 27.32 24.65
C ASN A 146 38.76 26.29 23.53
N TYR A 147 38.40 25.02 23.85
CA TYR A 147 38.43 23.90 22.92
C TYR A 147 37.13 23.07 22.93
N GLY A 148 36.11 23.46 23.69
CA GLY A 148 34.78 22.84 23.70
C GLY A 148 33.93 23.25 22.51
N ARG A 149 32.61 23.28 22.71
CA ARG A 149 31.61 23.56 21.67
C ARG A 149 31.88 24.90 20.94
N GLY A 150 32.58 24.86 19.83
CA GLY A 150 32.83 26.02 18.96
C GLY A 150 34.30 26.25 18.54
N GLY A 151 35.24 25.55 19.17
CA GLY A 151 36.68 25.69 18.83
C GLY A 151 37.16 24.64 17.81
N VAL A 152 36.44 24.42 16.73
CA VAL A 152 36.85 23.47 15.68
C VAL A 152 38.04 24.02 14.94
N GLY A 153 39.22 23.32 15.08
CA GLY A 153 40.46 23.66 14.36
C GLY A 153 41.45 24.56 15.11
N GLY A 154 41.19 24.91 16.38
CA GLY A 154 42.15 25.65 17.21
C GLY A 154 43.36 24.81 17.62
N THR A 155 44.57 25.36 17.59
CA THR A 155 45.78 24.72 18.09
C THR A 155 45.79 24.79 19.63
N ALA A 156 45.78 23.64 20.31
CA ALA A 156 45.89 23.59 21.76
C ALA A 156 47.34 23.78 22.18
N VAL A 157 47.61 24.78 23.08
CA VAL A 157 48.91 24.93 23.71
C VAL A 157 48.86 24.32 25.11
N LEU A 158 49.68 23.30 25.30
CA LEU A 158 49.82 22.60 26.61
C LEU A 158 51.02 23.21 27.34
N ALA A 159 50.76 23.78 28.50
CA ALA A 159 51.76 24.34 29.41
C ALA A 159 51.98 23.44 30.67
N ASN A 160 53.00 23.69 31.42
CA ASN A 160 53.26 23.04 32.74
C ASN A 160 53.35 21.49 32.73
N GLY A 161 53.82 20.93 31.62
CA GLY A 161 53.99 19.43 31.54
C GLY A 161 52.68 18.68 31.35
N LEU A 162 51.60 19.35 30.99
CA LEU A 162 50.34 18.70 30.58
C LEU A 162 50.54 17.92 29.32
N THR A 163 50.04 16.70 29.30
CA THR A 163 50.04 15.85 28.07
C THR A 163 48.59 15.53 27.71
N PHE A 164 48.30 15.63 26.42
CA PHE A 164 47.00 15.23 25.86
C PHE A 164 47.13 13.91 25.15
N GLU A 165 46.45 12.90 25.64
CA GLU A 165 46.29 11.62 24.96
C GLU A 165 44.95 11.56 24.27
N PRO A 166 44.92 11.56 22.92
CA PRO A 166 43.67 11.38 22.22
C PRO A 166 43.12 9.96 22.47
N MET A 167 41.90 9.84 22.94
CA MET A 167 41.21 8.57 22.97
C MET A 167 40.92 8.15 21.53
N LYS A 168 41.43 6.97 21.14
CA LYS A 168 41.13 6.40 19.83
C LYS A 168 39.64 6.12 19.77
N ALA A 169 38.95 6.83 18.88
CA ALA A 169 37.55 6.56 18.57
C ALA A 169 37.36 5.08 18.22
N MET A 170 36.35 4.46 18.82
CA MET A 170 36.05 3.04 18.60
C MET A 170 35.42 2.83 17.23
N ALA A 171 36.21 2.93 16.16
CA ALA A 171 35.72 2.73 14.77
C ALA A 171 35.11 1.32 14.54
N ALA A 172 35.53 0.32 15.32
CA ALA A 172 34.98 -1.03 15.25
C ALA A 172 33.55 -1.12 15.86
N HIS A 173 33.22 -0.27 16.82
CA HIS A 173 31.90 -0.26 17.46
C HIS A 173 30.83 0.34 16.55
N ASP A 174 31.19 1.29 15.72
CA ASP A 174 30.24 1.94 14.81
C ASP A 174 29.79 1.01 13.69
N ALA A 175 30.70 0.17 13.17
CA ALA A 175 30.38 -0.84 12.17
C ALA A 175 29.42 -1.91 12.72
N GLN A 176 29.64 -2.37 13.95
CA GLN A 176 28.74 -3.33 14.62
C GLN A 176 27.37 -2.74 14.92
N LEU A 177 27.29 -1.47 15.32
CA LEU A 177 26.02 -0.78 15.53
C LEU A 177 25.21 -0.65 14.23
N ALA A 178 25.86 -0.32 13.11
CA ALA A 178 25.22 -0.24 11.81
C ALA A 178 24.67 -1.61 11.35
N GLU A 179 25.43 -2.68 11.60
CA GLU A 179 25.01 -4.05 11.29
C GLU A 179 23.85 -4.50 12.16
N GLN A 180 23.89 -4.22 13.46
CA GLN A 180 22.77 -4.49 14.39
C GLN A 180 21.50 -3.72 14.01
N LEU A 181 21.62 -2.47 13.56
CA LEU A 181 20.47 -1.69 13.09
C LEU A 181 19.87 -2.30 11.81
N LYS A 182 20.68 -2.75 10.88
CA LYS A 182 20.17 -3.45 9.69
C LYS A 182 19.43 -4.73 10.07
N TRP A 183 20.01 -5.53 10.96
CA TRP A 183 19.38 -6.76 11.43
C TRP A 183 18.04 -6.49 12.14
N THR A 184 17.93 -5.43 12.97
CA THR A 184 16.67 -5.08 13.62
C THR A 184 15.59 -4.63 12.62
N VAL A 185 15.97 -3.96 11.52
CA VAL A 185 15.04 -3.57 10.45
C VAL A 185 14.52 -4.81 9.71
N GLU A 186 15.40 -5.75 9.38
CA GLU A 186 15.03 -6.99 8.71
C GLU A 186 14.13 -7.87 9.58
N ASP A 187 14.37 -7.90 10.89
CA ASP A 187 13.58 -8.68 11.83
C ASP A 187 12.16 -8.11 12.00
N VAL A 188 12.02 -6.78 12.05
CA VAL A 188 10.72 -6.12 12.04
C VAL A 188 10.01 -6.36 10.69
N ALA A 189 10.72 -6.23 9.58
CA ALA A 189 10.15 -6.51 8.25
C ALA A 189 9.61 -7.94 8.15
N ARG A 190 10.35 -8.92 8.70
CA ARG A 190 9.94 -10.33 8.74
C ARG A 190 8.66 -10.53 9.53
N ALA A 191 8.47 -9.83 10.67
CA ALA A 191 7.25 -9.92 11.47
C ALA A 191 6.01 -9.43 10.71
N PHE A 192 6.16 -8.47 9.80
CA PHE A 192 5.11 -7.99 8.90
C PHE A 192 5.05 -8.75 7.56
N GLN A 193 5.85 -9.79 7.39
CA GLN A 193 6.01 -10.51 6.12
C GLN A 193 6.38 -9.59 4.95
N MET A 194 6.98 -8.45 5.26
CA MET A 194 7.37 -7.44 4.28
C MET A 194 8.77 -7.76 3.73
N PRO A 195 8.97 -7.81 2.41
CA PRO A 195 10.29 -7.99 1.83
C PRO A 195 11.27 -6.90 2.26
N ALA A 196 12.47 -7.30 2.67
CA ALA A 196 13.48 -6.39 3.26
C ALA A 196 13.84 -5.21 2.33
N TYR A 197 13.86 -5.42 1.00
CA TYR A 197 14.15 -4.36 0.03
C TYR A 197 13.15 -3.19 0.04
N LYS A 198 11.90 -3.39 0.50
CA LYS A 198 10.89 -2.32 0.65
C LYS A 198 11.20 -1.38 1.81
N VAL A 199 11.97 -1.82 2.78
CA VAL A 199 12.33 -1.05 3.99
C VAL A 199 13.84 -0.70 4.06
N GLY A 200 14.53 -0.77 2.92
CA GLY A 200 15.95 -0.42 2.83
C GLY A 200 16.92 -1.59 3.00
N GLY A 201 16.42 -2.82 2.98
CA GLY A 201 17.26 -4.03 2.91
C GLY A 201 17.83 -4.28 1.52
N ALA A 202 18.63 -5.35 1.38
CA ALA A 202 19.24 -5.70 0.12
C ALA A 202 18.22 -6.10 -0.95
N ILE A 203 18.43 -5.61 -2.16
CA ILE A 203 17.65 -6.02 -3.34
C ILE A 203 18.20 -7.35 -3.83
N PRO A 204 17.37 -8.38 -4.08
CA PRO A 204 17.82 -9.63 -4.67
C PRO A 204 18.54 -9.40 -6.01
N PRO A 205 19.67 -10.05 -6.25
CA PRO A 205 20.41 -9.92 -7.50
C PRO A 205 19.53 -10.37 -8.69
N ASN A 206 19.65 -9.68 -9.81
CA ASN A 206 18.92 -9.96 -11.07
C ASN A 206 17.38 -9.91 -10.97
N ALA A 207 16.82 -9.28 -9.94
CA ALA A 207 15.38 -9.12 -9.83
C ALA A 207 14.89 -7.96 -10.70
N SER A 208 13.89 -8.22 -11.54
CA SER A 208 13.16 -7.15 -12.23
C SER A 208 12.21 -6.42 -11.28
N VAL A 209 11.84 -5.18 -11.60
CA VAL A 209 10.86 -4.41 -10.82
C VAL A 209 9.53 -5.16 -10.74
N GLU A 210 9.16 -5.87 -11.79
CA GLU A 210 7.94 -6.68 -11.85
C GLU A 210 7.99 -7.86 -10.89
N SER A 211 9.10 -8.62 -10.90
CA SER A 211 9.28 -9.76 -9.97
C SER A 211 9.28 -9.30 -8.51
N LEU A 212 9.87 -8.13 -8.23
CA LEU A 212 9.86 -7.54 -6.89
C LEU A 212 8.45 -7.11 -6.47
N ASN A 213 7.66 -6.52 -7.36
CA ASN A 213 6.29 -6.16 -7.05
C ASN A 213 5.40 -7.38 -6.89
N GLN A 214 5.59 -8.42 -7.71
CA GLN A 214 4.87 -9.68 -7.60
C GLN A 214 5.17 -10.38 -6.27
N SER A 215 6.45 -10.46 -5.86
CA SER A 215 6.87 -11.01 -4.56
C SER A 215 6.26 -10.21 -3.41
N TYR A 216 6.29 -8.87 -3.46
CA TYR A 216 5.67 -8.03 -2.45
C TYR A 216 4.15 -8.25 -2.34
N TYR A 217 3.47 -8.42 -3.47
CA TYR A 217 2.05 -8.74 -3.47
C TYR A 217 1.79 -10.11 -2.85
N SER A 218 2.42 -11.17 -3.38
CA SER A 218 2.13 -12.55 -2.98
C SER A 218 2.56 -12.87 -1.54
N GLU A 219 3.66 -12.29 -1.06
CA GLU A 219 4.21 -12.60 0.26
C GLU A 219 3.64 -11.71 1.38
N CYS A 220 3.25 -10.47 1.06
CA CYS A 220 2.85 -9.51 2.08
C CYS A 220 1.40 -9.04 1.96
N LEU A 221 0.96 -8.65 0.75
CA LEU A 221 -0.31 -7.96 0.60
C LEU A 221 -1.49 -8.89 0.34
N GLN A 222 -1.28 -10.01 -0.33
CA GLN A 222 -2.36 -10.89 -0.75
C GLN A 222 -3.25 -11.31 0.42
N VAL A 223 -2.68 -11.83 1.49
CA VAL A 223 -3.44 -12.25 2.67
C VAL A 223 -4.25 -11.11 3.29
N LEU A 224 -3.66 -9.92 3.38
CA LEU A 224 -4.34 -8.74 3.95
C LEU A 224 -5.51 -8.27 3.07
N ILE A 225 -5.38 -8.41 1.76
CA ILE A 225 -6.42 -8.03 0.80
C ILE A 225 -7.54 -9.06 0.82
N GLU A 226 -7.23 -10.34 0.76
CA GLU A 226 -8.22 -11.43 0.82
C GLU A 226 -9.00 -11.42 2.13
N ASP A 227 -8.34 -11.19 3.27
CA ASP A 227 -8.99 -11.02 4.58
C ASP A 227 -9.97 -9.82 4.56
N LEU A 228 -9.56 -8.70 3.94
CA LEU A 228 -10.41 -7.52 3.80
C LEU A 228 -11.66 -7.81 2.96
N GLU A 229 -11.48 -8.48 1.83
CA GLU A 229 -12.55 -8.87 0.92
C GLU A 229 -13.54 -9.83 1.60
N LEU A 230 -13.03 -10.84 2.29
CA LEU A 230 -13.82 -11.79 3.06
C LEU A 230 -14.61 -11.11 4.17
N ALA A 231 -13.94 -10.26 4.97
CA ALA A 231 -14.57 -9.53 6.07
C ALA A 231 -15.65 -8.57 5.59
N LEU A 232 -15.48 -7.96 4.41
CA LEU A 232 -16.51 -7.12 3.80
C LEU A 232 -17.67 -7.96 3.27
N LYS A 233 -17.40 -9.06 2.58
CA LYS A 233 -18.42 -9.97 2.06
C LYS A 233 -19.32 -10.52 3.16
N GLU A 234 -18.72 -11.07 4.20
CA GLU A 234 -19.44 -11.63 5.34
C GLU A 234 -20.13 -10.55 6.17
N GLY A 235 -19.37 -9.49 6.48
CA GLY A 235 -19.87 -8.38 7.28
C GLY A 235 -21.04 -7.64 6.66
N LEU A 236 -21.12 -7.52 5.35
CA LEU A 236 -22.24 -6.90 4.64
C LEU A 236 -23.37 -7.89 4.33
N GLY A 237 -23.17 -9.18 4.59
CA GLY A 237 -24.17 -10.23 4.33
C GLY A 237 -24.47 -10.35 2.84
N MET A 238 -23.45 -10.36 1.99
CA MET A 238 -23.64 -10.43 0.54
C MET A 238 -24.29 -11.78 0.12
N PRO A 239 -25.25 -11.76 -0.83
CA PRO A 239 -25.89 -12.97 -1.35
C PRO A 239 -24.86 -13.87 -2.04
N ARG A 240 -25.21 -15.15 -2.18
CA ARG A 240 -24.42 -16.11 -2.97
C ARG A 240 -24.26 -15.59 -4.41
N GLY A 241 -23.06 -15.68 -4.95
CA GLY A 241 -22.73 -15.20 -6.32
C GLY A 241 -22.21 -13.77 -6.37
N TYR A 242 -22.25 -13.01 -5.26
CA TYR A 242 -21.62 -11.69 -5.14
C TYR A 242 -20.35 -11.80 -4.29
N TYR A 243 -19.33 -11.06 -4.67
CA TYR A 243 -18.05 -10.96 -3.96
C TYR A 243 -17.54 -9.52 -4.00
N VAL A 244 -16.64 -9.24 -3.09
CA VAL A 244 -15.86 -7.99 -3.08
C VAL A 244 -14.49 -8.34 -3.65
N GLU A 245 -14.00 -7.55 -4.57
CA GLU A 245 -12.68 -7.72 -5.16
C GLU A 245 -11.98 -6.36 -5.21
N CYS A 246 -10.74 -6.31 -4.73
CA CYS A 246 -9.92 -5.13 -4.80
C CYS A 246 -9.27 -5.02 -6.19
N ASP A 247 -9.34 -3.86 -6.80
CA ASP A 247 -8.64 -3.58 -8.05
C ASP A 247 -7.12 -3.48 -7.81
N LEU A 248 -6.40 -4.50 -8.22
CA LEU A 248 -4.95 -4.62 -8.06
C LEU A 248 -4.17 -4.13 -9.28
N ASP A 249 -4.83 -3.71 -10.35
CA ASP A 249 -4.17 -3.28 -11.59
C ASP A 249 -3.19 -2.12 -11.35
N ALA A 250 -3.46 -1.26 -10.37
CA ALA A 250 -2.57 -0.17 -10.00
C ALA A 250 -1.31 -0.63 -9.26
N LEU A 251 -1.39 -1.73 -8.49
CA LEU A 251 -0.30 -2.29 -7.70
C LEU A 251 0.62 -3.16 -8.56
N LEU A 252 0.02 -3.99 -9.41
CA LEU A 252 0.69 -4.94 -10.30
C LEU A 252 1.02 -4.31 -11.66
N ARG A 253 1.22 -2.99 -11.72
CA ARG A 253 1.59 -2.33 -12.98
C ARG A 253 2.80 -3.03 -13.59
N MET A 254 2.53 -3.79 -14.63
CA MET A 254 3.54 -4.25 -15.57
C MET A 254 4.23 -3.04 -16.19
N ASP A 255 5.48 -3.21 -16.61
CA ASP A 255 6.08 -2.25 -17.55
C ASP A 255 5.10 -2.00 -18.70
N THR A 256 4.98 -0.74 -19.11
CA THR A 256 4.04 -0.33 -20.18
C THR A 256 4.20 -1.21 -21.42
N THR A 257 5.43 -1.60 -21.75
CA THR A 257 5.73 -2.47 -22.89
C THR A 257 5.18 -3.87 -22.70
N ALA A 258 5.37 -4.48 -21.53
CA ALA A 258 4.84 -5.81 -21.20
C ALA A 258 3.30 -5.81 -21.17
N MET A 259 2.69 -4.75 -20.64
CA MET A 259 1.23 -4.58 -20.61
C MET A 259 0.66 -4.47 -22.01
N VAL A 260 1.26 -3.63 -22.88
CA VAL A 260 0.82 -3.48 -24.28
C VAL A 260 0.93 -4.81 -25.03
N LEU A 261 2.00 -5.57 -24.80
CA LEU A 261 2.19 -6.87 -25.42
C LEU A 261 1.14 -7.88 -24.95
N ALA A 262 0.90 -7.97 -23.64
CA ALA A 262 -0.11 -8.86 -23.06
C ALA A 262 -1.52 -8.51 -23.56
N GLU A 263 -1.88 -7.23 -23.62
CA GLU A 263 -3.17 -6.78 -24.17
C GLU A 263 -3.31 -7.07 -25.66
N LYS A 264 -2.24 -6.90 -26.44
CA LYS A 264 -2.21 -7.27 -27.86
C LYS A 264 -2.44 -8.76 -28.06
N GLU A 265 -1.78 -9.60 -27.25
CA GLU A 265 -1.95 -11.06 -27.30
C GLU A 265 -3.36 -11.47 -26.87
N ALA A 266 -3.90 -10.85 -25.82
CA ALA A 266 -5.24 -11.10 -25.31
C ALA A 266 -6.33 -10.81 -26.35
N VAL A 267 -6.24 -9.67 -27.04
CA VAL A 267 -7.15 -9.30 -28.12
C VAL A 267 -6.92 -10.19 -29.37
N GLY A 268 -5.65 -10.47 -29.67
CA GLY A 268 -5.30 -11.33 -30.83
C GLY A 268 -5.77 -12.78 -30.68
N ALA A 269 -5.78 -13.30 -29.45
CA ALA A 269 -6.30 -14.63 -29.11
C ALA A 269 -7.85 -14.69 -29.07
N GLY A 270 -8.53 -13.54 -29.13
CA GLY A 270 -9.98 -13.46 -29.26
C GLY A 270 -10.77 -13.70 -27.99
N TYR A 271 -10.13 -13.75 -26.81
CA TYR A 271 -10.86 -13.86 -25.56
C TYR A 271 -11.14 -12.49 -24.89
N LYS A 272 -10.58 -11.41 -25.44
CA LYS A 272 -10.78 -10.04 -24.96
C LYS A 272 -11.21 -9.12 -26.09
N ALA A 273 -12.23 -8.29 -25.85
CA ALA A 273 -12.67 -7.31 -26.83
C ALA A 273 -11.70 -6.10 -26.88
N PRO A 274 -11.50 -5.45 -28.03
CA PRO A 274 -10.64 -4.27 -28.16
C PRO A 274 -10.98 -3.14 -27.18
N ASN A 275 -12.26 -2.89 -26.90
CA ASN A 275 -12.68 -1.84 -25.96
C ASN A 275 -12.38 -2.18 -24.49
N GLU A 276 -12.32 -3.44 -24.12
CA GLU A 276 -11.88 -3.86 -22.78
C GLU A 276 -10.39 -3.58 -22.57
N SER A 277 -9.56 -3.86 -23.59
CA SER A 277 -8.14 -3.54 -23.58
C SER A 277 -7.91 -2.02 -23.56
N ARG A 278 -8.67 -1.25 -24.37
CA ARG A 278 -8.62 0.22 -24.37
C ARG A 278 -9.00 0.81 -23.01
N LYS A 279 -10.03 0.28 -22.35
CA LYS A 279 -10.45 0.69 -21.00
C LYS A 279 -9.33 0.49 -19.99
N ARG A 280 -8.63 -0.64 -20.04
CA ARG A 280 -7.49 -0.92 -19.16
C ARG A 280 -6.33 0.05 -19.36
N MET A 281 -6.17 0.55 -20.59
CA MET A 281 -5.18 1.56 -20.94
C MET A 281 -5.66 3.00 -20.77
N ASN A 282 -6.83 3.22 -20.17
CA ASN A 282 -7.47 4.54 -20.01
C ASN A 282 -7.76 5.25 -21.35
N LEU A 283 -8.01 4.49 -22.42
CA LEU A 283 -8.39 5.03 -23.72
C LEU A 283 -9.91 4.97 -23.90
N PRO A 284 -10.53 5.97 -24.56
CA PRO A 284 -11.96 5.96 -24.83
C PRO A 284 -12.34 4.79 -25.73
N PRO A 285 -13.56 4.22 -25.59
CA PRO A 285 -14.04 3.14 -26.47
C PRO A 285 -14.18 3.61 -27.91
N VAL A 286 -14.07 2.67 -28.85
CA VAL A 286 -14.28 2.91 -30.26
C VAL A 286 -15.43 2.06 -30.76
N LYS A 287 -16.19 2.57 -31.70
CA LYS A 287 -17.29 1.85 -32.38
C LYS A 287 -16.77 0.60 -33.04
N GLY A 288 -17.39 -0.54 -32.80
CA GLY A 288 -16.97 -1.83 -33.35
C GLY A 288 -15.95 -2.57 -32.49
N GLY A 289 -15.50 -2.01 -31.38
CA GLY A 289 -14.56 -2.65 -30.45
C GLY A 289 -15.23 -3.43 -29.32
N GLU A 290 -16.53 -3.65 -29.33
CA GLU A 290 -17.32 -4.30 -28.29
C GLU A 290 -17.23 -5.83 -28.32
N THR A 291 -16.90 -6.40 -29.46
CA THR A 291 -16.83 -7.85 -29.66
C THR A 291 -15.40 -8.32 -29.85
N PRO A 292 -15.05 -9.51 -29.31
CA PRO A 292 -13.75 -10.12 -29.56
C PRO A 292 -13.60 -10.46 -31.05
N TYR A 293 -12.40 -10.33 -31.60
CA TYR A 293 -12.05 -10.66 -32.96
C TYR A 293 -10.99 -11.75 -32.97
N LEU A 294 -11.17 -12.70 -33.90
CA LEU A 294 -10.16 -13.69 -34.27
C LEU A 294 -9.70 -13.45 -35.70
N GLN A 295 -8.43 -13.70 -35.94
CA GLN A 295 -7.95 -13.68 -37.33
C GLN A 295 -8.71 -14.73 -38.15
N GLN A 296 -9.06 -14.40 -39.37
CA GLN A 296 -9.78 -15.29 -40.28
C GLN A 296 -9.04 -16.63 -40.52
N GLN A 297 -7.75 -16.68 -40.22
CA GLN A 297 -6.93 -17.88 -40.34
C GLN A 297 -7.13 -18.89 -39.19
N ASN A 298 -7.76 -18.47 -38.08
CA ASN A 298 -8.03 -19.34 -36.94
C ASN A 298 -9.32 -20.12 -37.16
N PHE A 299 -9.23 -21.24 -37.86
CA PHE A 299 -10.33 -22.18 -38.04
C PHE A 299 -10.35 -23.23 -36.95
N SER A 300 -11.55 -23.72 -36.57
CA SER A 300 -11.64 -24.89 -35.68
C SER A 300 -11.06 -26.13 -36.39
N LEU A 301 -10.51 -27.07 -35.63
CA LEU A 301 -9.97 -28.33 -36.17
C LEU A 301 -11.01 -29.08 -37.02
N ALA A 302 -12.29 -29.01 -36.65
CA ALA A 302 -13.38 -29.58 -37.44
C ALA A 302 -13.61 -28.87 -38.77
N ALA A 303 -13.45 -27.55 -38.83
CA ALA A 303 -13.54 -26.77 -40.06
C ALA A 303 -12.34 -27.03 -40.96
N LEU A 304 -11.13 -27.15 -40.39
CA LEU A 304 -9.93 -27.52 -41.13
C LEU A 304 -10.03 -28.92 -41.70
N ALA A 305 -10.49 -29.91 -40.96
CA ALA A 305 -10.71 -31.26 -41.44
C ALA A 305 -11.73 -31.32 -42.60
N LYS A 306 -12.82 -30.54 -42.55
CA LYS A 306 -13.80 -30.41 -43.65
C LYS A 306 -13.21 -29.72 -44.86
N ARG A 307 -12.33 -28.77 -44.65
CA ARG A 307 -11.61 -28.10 -45.76
C ARG A 307 -10.65 -29.06 -46.46
N ASP A 308 -9.85 -29.75 -45.66
CA ASP A 308 -8.83 -30.68 -46.16
C ASP A 308 -9.41 -31.92 -46.83
N ALA A 309 -10.68 -32.26 -46.56
CA ALA A 309 -11.42 -33.31 -47.23
C ALA A 309 -11.98 -32.87 -48.58
N LYS A 310 -11.84 -31.62 -49.01
CA LYS A 310 -12.20 -31.14 -50.33
C LYS A 310 -11.11 -31.51 -51.33
N GLU A 311 -11.49 -31.83 -52.58
CA GLU A 311 -10.59 -32.19 -53.68
C GLU A 311 -9.58 -31.07 -54.04
N ASP A 312 -9.96 -29.81 -53.78
CA ASP A 312 -9.09 -28.63 -53.84
C ASP A 312 -9.38 -27.75 -52.61
N PRO A 313 -8.60 -27.90 -51.52
CA PRO A 313 -8.79 -27.16 -50.25
C PRO A 313 -8.60 -25.65 -50.36
N PHE A 314 -7.91 -25.17 -51.42
CA PHE A 314 -7.55 -23.76 -51.61
C PHE A 314 -8.32 -23.09 -52.75
N LYS A 315 -9.23 -23.83 -53.42
CA LYS A 315 -10.06 -23.25 -54.45
C LYS A 315 -10.98 -22.19 -53.86
N ALA A 316 -10.78 -20.95 -54.27
CA ALA A 316 -11.68 -19.85 -53.91
C ALA A 316 -13.09 -20.21 -54.41
N GLU A 317 -14.05 -20.32 -53.48
CA GLU A 317 -15.46 -20.46 -53.83
C GLU A 317 -15.82 -19.21 -54.69
N ALA A 318 -16.26 -19.43 -55.94
CA ALA A 318 -16.62 -18.33 -56.81
C ALA A 318 -17.61 -17.41 -56.10
N ALA A 319 -17.25 -16.13 -55.95
CA ALA A 319 -18.09 -15.15 -55.31
C ALA A 319 -19.47 -15.18 -55.93
N LYS A 320 -20.52 -15.49 -55.16
CA LYS A 320 -21.90 -15.31 -55.60
C LYS A 320 -22.01 -13.89 -56.15
N PRO A 321 -22.59 -13.72 -57.37
CA PRO A 321 -22.76 -12.38 -57.92
C PRO A 321 -23.48 -11.50 -56.90
N ALA A 322 -22.89 -10.35 -56.60
CA ALA A 322 -23.46 -9.38 -55.71
C ALA A 322 -24.89 -9.04 -56.14
N PRO A 323 -25.88 -9.02 -55.28
CA PRO A 323 -27.20 -8.50 -55.62
C PRO A 323 -27.03 -7.09 -56.14
N ALA A 324 -27.75 -6.78 -57.26
CA ALA A 324 -27.73 -5.46 -57.86
C ALA A 324 -27.95 -4.37 -56.81
N PRO A 325 -27.24 -3.24 -56.92
CA PRO A 325 -27.37 -2.16 -55.91
C PRO A 325 -28.84 -1.67 -55.94
N ALA A 326 -29.43 -1.69 -54.73
CA ALA A 326 -30.73 -1.04 -54.52
C ALA A 326 -30.58 0.48 -54.81
N PRO A 327 -31.63 1.12 -55.40
CA PRO A 327 -31.56 2.55 -55.67
C PRO A 327 -31.27 3.33 -54.40
N ALA A 328 -30.34 4.26 -54.51
CA ALA A 328 -29.90 5.12 -53.42
C ALA A 328 -31.12 5.83 -52.78
N ALA A 329 -31.41 5.52 -51.53
CA ALA A 329 -32.29 6.35 -50.73
C ALA A 329 -31.59 7.71 -50.53
N ALA A 330 -32.31 8.77 -50.87
CA ALA A 330 -31.86 10.14 -50.56
C ALA A 330 -31.61 10.28 -49.05
N ASN A 331 -30.39 10.65 -48.68
CA ASN A 331 -30.07 11.07 -47.31
C ASN A 331 -30.62 12.49 -47.14
N ASP A 332 -31.80 12.60 -46.51
CA ASP A 332 -32.31 13.84 -45.90
C ASP A 332 -32.02 13.82 -44.39
N ASP A 333 -30.76 13.93 -44.01
CA ASP A 333 -30.35 14.22 -42.64
C ASP A 333 -29.02 14.98 -42.64
N GLU A 334 -28.96 16.10 -43.39
CA GLU A 334 -28.01 17.18 -43.05
C GLU A 334 -28.69 18.03 -41.97
N MET A 335 -28.29 17.80 -40.71
CA MET A 335 -28.67 18.67 -39.61
C MET A 335 -28.19 20.09 -39.93
N ASP A 336 -29.12 21.03 -40.06
CA ASP A 336 -28.84 22.42 -40.36
C ASP A 336 -27.86 23.02 -39.30
N VAL A 337 -26.82 23.70 -39.82
CA VAL A 337 -25.78 24.34 -39.01
C VAL A 337 -26.38 25.31 -37.95
N ALA A 338 -27.60 25.80 -38.22
CA ALA A 338 -28.37 26.65 -37.27
C ALA A 338 -28.88 25.84 -36.07
N GLU A 339 -29.32 24.58 -36.29
CA GLU A 339 -29.81 23.69 -35.23
C GLU A 339 -28.65 23.21 -34.33
N ALA A 340 -27.49 22.89 -34.90
CA ALA A 340 -26.29 22.56 -34.14
C ALA A 340 -25.76 23.71 -33.29
N ARG A 341 -25.89 24.96 -33.77
CA ARG A 341 -25.54 26.18 -33.02
C ARG A 341 -26.51 26.45 -31.87
N ALA A 342 -27.80 26.17 -32.04
CA ALA A 342 -28.80 26.32 -30.98
C ALA A 342 -28.57 25.33 -29.83
N LEU A 343 -28.26 24.07 -30.15
CA LEU A 343 -27.91 23.02 -29.18
C LEU A 343 -26.64 23.35 -28.37
N LEU A 344 -25.61 23.90 -29.01
CA LEU A 344 -24.39 24.36 -28.36
C LEU A 344 -24.64 25.56 -27.43
N ALA A 345 -25.54 26.48 -27.82
CA ALA A 345 -25.88 27.63 -27.00
C ALA A 345 -26.65 27.24 -25.72
N ASP A 346 -27.49 26.20 -25.79
CA ASP A 346 -28.22 25.69 -24.63
C ASP A 346 -27.30 24.92 -23.66
N ILE A 347 -26.35 24.12 -24.16
CA ILE A 347 -25.35 23.44 -23.33
C ILE A 347 -24.46 24.46 -22.58
N VAL A 348 -24.05 25.52 -23.26
CA VAL A 348 -23.24 26.60 -22.62
C VAL A 348 -24.04 27.34 -21.56
N LYS A 349 -25.34 27.53 -21.74
CA LYS A 349 -26.24 28.15 -20.75
C LYS A 349 -26.40 27.27 -19.51
N GLU A 350 -26.58 25.97 -19.66
CA GLU A 350 -26.66 25.03 -18.52
C GLU A 350 -25.34 24.96 -17.73
N CYS A 351 -24.19 24.99 -18.38
CA CYS A 351 -22.91 25.02 -17.69
C CYS A 351 -22.65 26.31 -16.89
N LEU A 352 -23.22 27.45 -17.31
CA LEU A 352 -23.07 28.73 -16.63
C LEU A 352 -24.03 28.94 -15.47
N THR A 353 -25.09 28.11 -15.34
CA THR A 353 -26.05 28.16 -14.22
C THR A 353 -25.68 27.18 -13.09
N CYS A 354 -24.65 26.34 -13.23
CA CYS A 354 -24.16 25.41 -12.23
C CYS A 354 -22.79 25.81 -11.62
N ALA A 355 -22.30 27.03 -11.82
CA ALA A 355 -21.09 27.56 -11.22
C ALA A 355 -21.38 28.45 -10.00
#